data_6e33bee81895be41f8f94b8785676efb
#
_entry.id   6e33bee81895be41f8f94b8785676efb
#
_cell.length_a   1.000
_cell.length_b   1.000
_cell.length_c   1.000
_cell.angle_alpha   90.00
_cell.angle_beta   90.00
_cell.angle_gamma   90.00
#
_symmetry.space_group_name_H-M   'P 1'
#
loop_
_entity.id
_entity.type
_entity.pdbx_description
1 polymer ?
#
loop_
_entity_poly.entity_id
_entity_poly.type
_entity_poly.pdbx_seq_one_letter_code
_entity_poly.pdbx_strand_id
1 'polypeptide(L)'
;HGGSHPEVITIAQKFNEAADELSGHMCKEEQILFPYIKQLVFAKANKQQNPYTAFETVKNPLNMMEHEHDAVGNIFRTIRELSNDYTPPEDGCATYKVSFLKLKEFEEDLHQHIHLENNILFPKSIELEGQK
;
A
#
# COMPACT_ATOMS: atom_id res chain seq x y z
N HIS A 1 -7.97 9.47 -26.25
CA HIS A 1 -8.93 8.63 -25.52
C HIS A 1 -9.78 9.45 -24.56
N GLY A 2 -9.22 10.47 -23.94
CA GLY A 2 -9.94 11.30 -22.99
C GLY A 2 -11.15 12.02 -23.57
N GLY A 3 -11.14 12.31 -24.88
CA GLY A 3 -12.25 12.98 -25.54
C GLY A 3 -13.48 12.09 -25.72
N SER A 4 -13.26 10.78 -25.99
CA SER A 4 -14.33 9.80 -26.15
C SER A 4 -14.69 9.13 -24.81
N HIS A 5 -13.75 9.07 -23.89
CA HIS A 5 -13.90 8.34 -22.63
C HIS A 5 -13.39 9.20 -21.47
N PRO A 6 -14.22 10.16 -20.99
CA PRO A 6 -13.77 11.08 -19.93
C PRO A 6 -13.40 10.37 -18.64
N GLU A 7 -13.90 9.15 -18.39
CA GLU A 7 -13.52 8.35 -17.23
C GLU A 7 -12.03 8.05 -17.19
N VAL A 8 -11.34 8.01 -18.34
CA VAL A 8 -9.90 7.76 -18.41
C VAL A 8 -9.13 8.87 -17.69
N ILE A 9 -9.56 10.12 -17.85
CA ILE A 9 -8.93 11.26 -17.19
C ILE A 9 -9.08 11.14 -15.67
N THR A 10 -10.28 10.80 -15.22
CA THR A 10 -10.54 10.64 -13.79
C THR A 10 -9.77 9.44 -13.22
N ILE A 11 -9.69 8.34 -13.96
CA ILE A 11 -8.91 7.17 -13.55
C ILE A 11 -7.44 7.54 -13.38
N ALA A 12 -6.88 8.31 -14.33
CA ALA A 12 -5.48 8.74 -14.25
C ALA A 12 -5.24 9.62 -13.02
N GLN A 13 -6.18 10.53 -12.71
CA GLN A 13 -6.09 11.37 -11.52
C GLN A 13 -6.12 10.53 -10.26
N LYS A 14 -7.01 9.55 -10.18
CA LYS A 14 -7.12 8.66 -9.03
C LYS A 14 -5.87 7.80 -8.87
N PHE A 15 -5.32 7.30 -9.97
CA PHE A 15 -4.08 6.53 -9.92
C PHE A 15 -2.92 7.38 -9.40
N ASN A 16 -2.84 8.65 -9.82
CA ASN A 16 -1.80 9.55 -9.31
C ASN A 16 -1.95 9.80 -7.80
N GLU A 17 -3.20 9.93 -7.31
CA GLU A 17 -3.44 10.04 -5.87
C GLU A 17 -2.94 8.80 -5.14
N ALA A 18 -3.25 7.61 -5.66
CA ALA A 18 -2.80 6.35 -5.07
C ALA A 18 -1.27 6.24 -5.08
N ALA A 19 -0.63 6.65 -6.18
CA ALA A 19 0.82 6.61 -6.30
C ALA A 19 1.50 7.53 -5.28
N ASP A 20 0.95 8.72 -5.05
CA ASP A 20 1.47 9.66 -4.06
C ASP A 20 1.33 9.10 -2.65
N GLU A 21 0.16 8.53 -2.32
CA GLU A 21 -0.08 7.90 -1.02
C GLU A 21 0.87 6.73 -0.78
N LEU A 22 1.05 5.87 -1.79
CA LEU A 22 1.94 4.73 -1.69
C LEU A 22 3.40 5.16 -1.55
N SER A 23 3.82 6.19 -2.28
CA SER A 23 5.18 6.70 -2.22
C SER A 23 5.52 7.17 -0.80
N GLY A 24 4.61 7.94 -0.18
CA GLY A 24 4.77 8.38 1.20
C GLY A 24 4.78 7.22 2.18
N HIS A 25 3.88 6.27 1.99
CA HIS A 25 3.76 5.06 2.81
C HIS A 25 5.06 4.22 2.77
N MET A 26 5.58 3.97 1.57
CA MET A 26 6.80 3.18 1.41
C MET A 26 8.01 3.90 1.99
N CYS A 27 8.06 5.21 1.89
CA CYS A 27 9.12 6.00 2.50
C CYS A 27 9.13 5.82 4.01
N LYS A 28 7.97 5.85 4.65
CA LYS A 28 7.84 5.62 6.10
C LYS A 28 8.28 4.21 6.47
N GLU A 29 7.92 3.21 5.69
CA GLU A 29 8.36 1.84 5.93
C GLU A 29 9.88 1.72 5.88
N GLU A 30 10.50 2.27 4.84
CA GLU A 30 11.94 2.15 4.64
C GLU A 30 12.75 2.94 5.66
N GLN A 31 12.28 4.13 6.06
CA GLN A 31 13.07 5.02 6.89
C GLN A 31 12.76 4.93 8.38
N ILE A 32 11.58 4.44 8.74
CA ILE A 32 11.12 4.41 10.12
C ILE A 32 10.80 3.00 10.58
N LEU A 33 9.86 2.33 9.92
CA LEU A 33 9.34 1.06 10.40
C LEU A 33 10.35 -0.08 10.26
N PHE A 34 10.88 -0.31 9.06
CA PHE A 34 11.80 -1.42 8.83
C PHE A 34 13.08 -1.33 9.65
N PRO A 35 13.71 -0.14 9.77
CA PRO A 35 14.86 -0.03 10.66
C PRO A 35 14.53 -0.37 12.11
N TYR A 36 13.37 0.07 12.60
CA TYR A 36 12.94 -0.26 13.95
C TYR A 36 12.73 -1.77 14.13
N ILE A 37 12.08 -2.41 13.16
CA ILE A 37 11.86 -3.87 13.20
C ILE A 37 13.20 -4.59 13.21
N LYS A 38 14.17 -4.16 12.41
CA LYS A 38 15.50 -4.74 12.40
C LYS A 38 16.18 -4.62 13.77
N GLN A 39 16.02 -3.47 14.42
CA GLN A 39 16.55 -3.26 15.75
C GLN A 39 15.86 -4.16 16.79
N LEU A 40 14.55 -4.38 16.65
CA LEU A 40 13.83 -5.31 17.52
C LEU A 40 14.35 -6.73 17.37
N VAL A 41 14.55 -7.17 16.13
CA VAL A 41 15.08 -8.52 15.85
C VAL A 41 16.49 -8.66 16.45
N PHE A 42 17.34 -7.66 16.25
CA PHE A 42 18.70 -7.66 16.79
C PHE A 42 18.70 -7.71 18.32
N ALA A 43 17.87 -6.85 18.96
CA ALA A 43 17.80 -6.82 20.42
C ALA A 43 17.31 -8.15 20.98
N LYS A 44 16.35 -8.77 20.32
CA LYS A 44 15.82 -10.07 20.72
C LYS A 44 16.89 -11.15 20.62
N ALA A 45 17.61 -11.19 19.50
CA ALA A 45 18.66 -12.19 19.27
C ALA A 45 19.80 -12.06 20.28
N ASN A 46 20.07 -10.85 20.76
CA ASN A 46 21.15 -10.55 21.69
C ASN A 46 20.67 -10.38 23.13
N LYS A 47 19.40 -10.67 23.41
CA LYS A 47 18.79 -10.58 24.73
C LYS A 47 18.95 -9.18 25.35
N GLN A 48 18.82 -8.16 24.51
CA GLN A 48 18.90 -6.75 24.92
C GLN A 48 17.50 -6.19 25.07
N GLN A 49 17.41 -5.02 25.71
CA GLN A 49 16.14 -4.31 25.82
C GLN A 49 15.73 -3.77 24.45
N ASN A 50 14.42 -3.56 24.28
CA ASN A 50 13.89 -2.99 23.04
C ASN A 50 14.52 -1.61 22.78
N PRO A 51 14.77 -1.25 21.51
CA PRO A 51 15.34 0.06 21.21
C PRO A 51 14.38 1.19 21.56
N TYR A 52 14.94 2.35 21.88
CA TYR A 52 14.15 3.56 22.10
C TYR A 52 13.54 4.02 20.78
N THR A 53 12.30 4.53 20.86
CA THR A 53 11.61 5.07 19.71
C THR A 53 10.75 6.26 20.10
N ALA A 54 10.67 7.26 19.20
CA ALA A 54 9.88 8.47 19.42
C ALA A 54 8.38 8.21 19.35
N PHE A 55 7.93 7.07 18.76
CA PHE A 55 6.51 6.74 18.64
C PHE A 55 6.01 5.81 19.76
N GLU A 56 6.79 5.60 20.80
CA GLU A 56 6.46 4.80 22.00
C GLU A 56 6.25 3.31 21.74
N THR A 57 5.39 2.95 20.79
CA THR A 57 5.11 1.57 20.41
C THR A 57 4.93 1.48 18.91
N VAL A 58 5.35 0.34 18.34
CA VAL A 58 5.20 0.07 16.92
C VAL A 58 3.73 0.12 16.48
N LYS A 59 2.80 -0.07 17.40
CA LYS A 59 1.36 -0.02 17.10
C LYS A 59 0.93 1.33 16.54
N ASN A 60 1.58 2.43 16.97
CA ASN A 60 1.23 3.76 16.49
C ASN A 60 1.49 3.94 14.99
N PRO A 61 2.72 3.71 14.48
CA PRO A 61 2.93 3.79 13.02
C PRO A 61 2.17 2.72 12.25
N LEU A 62 1.94 1.53 12.82
CA LEU A 62 1.18 0.49 12.13
C LEU A 62 -0.27 0.88 11.94
N ASN A 63 -0.89 1.53 12.93
CA ASN A 63 -2.25 2.03 12.78
C ASN A 63 -2.35 3.07 11.67
N MET A 64 -1.37 3.97 11.56
CA MET A 64 -1.32 4.94 10.47
C MET A 64 -1.21 4.23 9.12
N MET A 65 -0.38 3.20 9.03
CA MET A 65 -0.18 2.46 7.78
C MET A 65 -1.44 1.72 7.36
N GLU A 66 -2.19 1.16 8.31
CA GLU A 66 -3.47 0.53 8.01
C GLU A 66 -4.48 1.54 7.45
N HIS A 67 -4.53 2.76 8.02
CA HIS A 67 -5.34 3.84 7.47
C HIS A 67 -4.92 4.20 6.06
N GLU A 68 -3.62 4.27 5.79
CA GLU A 68 -3.10 4.55 4.45
C GLU A 68 -3.46 3.43 3.48
N HIS A 69 -3.41 2.17 3.92
CA HIS A 69 -3.86 1.03 3.12
C HIS A 69 -5.33 1.17 2.74
N ASP A 70 -6.18 1.54 3.70
CA ASP A 70 -7.61 1.72 3.45
C ASP A 70 -7.87 2.86 2.47
N ALA A 71 -7.13 3.96 2.60
CA ALA A 71 -7.26 5.11 1.69
C ALA A 71 -6.93 4.71 0.26
N VAL A 72 -5.81 3.99 0.06
CA VAL A 72 -5.40 3.52 -1.26
C VAL A 72 -6.40 2.50 -1.79
N GLY A 73 -6.90 1.61 -0.94
CA GLY A 73 -7.92 0.64 -1.31
C GLY A 73 -9.19 1.30 -1.83
N ASN A 74 -9.61 2.38 -1.18
CA ASN A 74 -10.79 3.14 -1.62
C ASN A 74 -10.56 3.82 -2.97
N ILE A 75 -9.35 4.34 -3.20
CA ILE A 75 -8.99 4.93 -4.49
C ILE A 75 -9.09 3.88 -5.59
N PHE A 76 -8.54 2.68 -5.38
CA PHE A 76 -8.62 1.61 -6.37
C PHE A 76 -10.03 1.08 -6.57
N ARG A 77 -10.86 1.09 -5.51
CA ARG A 77 -12.28 0.76 -5.67
C ARG A 77 -12.96 1.73 -6.63
N THR A 78 -12.68 3.02 -6.50
CA THR A 78 -13.21 4.04 -7.41
C THR A 78 -12.71 3.81 -8.83
N ILE A 79 -11.42 3.50 -9.01
CA ILE A 79 -10.86 3.18 -10.32
C ILE A 79 -11.57 1.97 -10.95
N ARG A 80 -11.82 0.94 -10.14
CA ARG A 80 -12.51 -0.26 -10.60
C ARG A 80 -13.93 0.06 -11.08
N GLU A 81 -14.64 0.91 -10.34
CA GLU A 81 -15.99 1.33 -10.73
C GLU A 81 -15.96 2.16 -12.02
N LEU A 82 -15.05 3.12 -12.12
CA LEU A 82 -14.92 3.98 -13.31
C LEU A 82 -14.52 3.20 -14.55
N SER A 83 -13.73 2.15 -14.38
CA SER A 83 -13.25 1.33 -15.49
C SER A 83 -14.16 0.14 -15.80
N ASN A 84 -15.31 0.05 -15.13
CA ASN A 84 -16.22 -1.09 -15.25
C ASN A 84 -15.47 -2.41 -15.02
N ASP A 85 -14.81 -2.49 -13.86
CA ASP A 85 -14.01 -3.64 -13.45
C ASP A 85 -12.88 -3.94 -14.45
N TYR A 86 -12.20 -2.87 -14.89
CA TYR A 86 -11.07 -2.94 -15.84
C TYR A 86 -11.45 -3.55 -17.19
N THR A 87 -12.69 -3.32 -17.61
CA THR A 87 -13.20 -3.77 -18.90
C THR A 87 -13.05 -2.64 -19.91
N PRO A 88 -12.15 -2.77 -20.91
CA PRO A 88 -12.02 -1.73 -21.92
C PRO A 88 -13.25 -1.68 -22.82
N PRO A 89 -13.63 -0.47 -23.28
CA PRO A 89 -14.76 -0.37 -24.22
C PRO A 89 -14.42 -1.04 -25.55
N GLU A 90 -15.46 -1.42 -26.30
CA GLU A 90 -15.27 -2.09 -27.58
C GLU A 90 -14.47 -1.25 -28.57
N ASP A 91 -14.63 0.08 -28.51
CA ASP A 91 -13.91 1.01 -29.38
C ASP A 91 -12.54 1.41 -28.80
N GLY A 92 -12.11 0.79 -27.70
CA GLY A 92 -10.82 1.08 -27.12
C GLY A 92 -9.67 0.57 -27.97
N CYS A 93 -8.61 1.37 -28.10
CA CYS A 93 -7.41 0.96 -28.84
C CYS A 93 -6.57 -0.03 -28.02
N ALA A 94 -5.55 -0.62 -28.64
CA ALA A 94 -4.68 -1.58 -27.97
C ALA A 94 -3.99 -0.98 -26.74
N THR A 95 -3.56 0.29 -26.82
CA THR A 95 -2.94 0.97 -25.67
C THR A 95 -3.92 1.09 -24.50
N TYR A 96 -5.20 1.38 -24.77
CA TYR A 96 -6.24 1.45 -23.77
C TYR A 96 -6.39 0.11 -23.04
N LYS A 97 -6.47 -0.97 -23.81
CA LYS A 97 -6.62 -2.33 -23.26
C LYS A 97 -5.42 -2.73 -22.41
N VAL A 98 -4.21 -2.44 -22.89
CA VAL A 98 -2.98 -2.75 -22.16
C VAL A 98 -2.90 -1.94 -20.87
N SER A 99 -3.30 -0.66 -20.91
CA SER A 99 -3.29 0.20 -19.71
C SER A 99 -4.22 -0.36 -18.63
N PHE A 100 -5.40 -0.80 -18.99
CA PHE A 100 -6.34 -1.38 -18.02
C PHE A 100 -5.82 -2.69 -17.46
N LEU A 101 -5.21 -3.53 -18.28
CA LEU A 101 -4.60 -4.77 -17.81
C LEU A 101 -3.48 -4.48 -16.79
N LYS A 102 -2.64 -3.49 -17.06
CA LYS A 102 -1.57 -3.11 -16.14
C LYS A 102 -2.11 -2.53 -14.83
N LEU A 103 -3.17 -1.74 -14.88
CA LEU A 103 -3.82 -1.23 -13.67
C LEU A 103 -4.35 -2.37 -12.82
N LYS A 104 -4.98 -3.36 -13.44
CA LYS A 104 -5.50 -4.53 -12.74
C LYS A 104 -4.37 -5.32 -12.09
N GLU A 105 -3.28 -5.56 -12.81
CA GLU A 105 -2.11 -6.25 -12.27
C GLU A 105 -1.53 -5.49 -11.08
N PHE A 106 -1.43 -4.17 -11.20
CA PHE A 106 -0.92 -3.33 -10.12
C PHE A 106 -1.79 -3.47 -8.87
N GLU A 107 -3.11 -3.43 -9.03
CA GLU A 107 -4.02 -3.57 -7.89
C GLU A 107 -3.89 -4.95 -7.24
N GLU A 108 -3.79 -6.00 -8.02
CA GLU A 108 -3.61 -7.36 -7.51
C GLU A 108 -2.32 -7.49 -6.71
N ASP A 109 -1.21 -6.95 -7.23
CA ASP A 109 0.07 -6.95 -6.53
C ASP A 109 0.00 -6.15 -5.24
N LEU A 110 -0.67 -5.01 -5.28
CA LEU A 110 -0.86 -4.17 -4.10
C LEU A 110 -1.67 -4.88 -3.02
N HIS A 111 -2.75 -5.57 -3.42
CA HIS A 111 -3.57 -6.33 -2.47
C HIS A 111 -2.75 -7.43 -1.79
N GLN A 112 -1.87 -8.09 -2.54
CA GLN A 112 -0.99 -9.11 -1.99
C GLN A 112 -0.02 -8.49 -0.98
N HIS A 113 0.57 -7.35 -1.32
CA HIS A 113 1.49 -6.63 -0.44
C HIS A 113 0.80 -6.21 0.86
N ILE A 114 -0.38 -5.62 0.76
CA ILE A 114 -1.17 -5.20 1.92
C ILE A 114 -1.55 -6.41 2.78
N HIS A 115 -1.95 -7.51 2.15
CA HIS A 115 -2.30 -8.73 2.85
C HIS A 115 -1.13 -9.26 3.68
N LEU A 116 0.06 -9.30 3.08
CA LEU A 116 1.26 -9.76 3.78
C LEU A 116 1.61 -8.85 4.96
N GLU A 117 1.49 -7.53 4.78
CA GLU A 117 1.76 -6.59 5.86
C GLU A 117 0.75 -6.72 7.00
N ASN A 118 -0.54 -6.68 6.68
CA ASN A 118 -1.59 -6.68 7.70
C ASN A 118 -1.69 -8.00 8.46
N ASN A 119 -1.42 -9.13 7.80
CA ASN A 119 -1.66 -10.44 8.39
C ASN A 119 -0.40 -11.14 8.88
N ILE A 120 0.78 -10.72 8.44
CA ILE A 120 2.04 -11.35 8.80
C ILE A 120 3.01 -10.36 9.42
N LEU A 121 3.41 -9.34 8.68
CA LEU A 121 4.47 -8.43 9.13
C LEU A 121 4.05 -7.62 10.36
N PHE A 122 2.88 -6.99 10.31
CA PHE A 122 2.43 -6.12 11.40
C PHE A 122 2.19 -6.91 12.70
N PRO A 123 1.45 -8.04 12.66
CA PRO A 123 1.30 -8.85 13.87
C PRO A 123 2.63 -9.35 14.44
N LYS A 124 3.56 -9.75 13.58
CA LYS A 124 4.89 -10.19 14.04
C LYS A 124 5.67 -9.06 14.69
N SER A 125 5.55 -7.83 14.16
CA SER A 125 6.23 -6.67 14.72
C SER A 125 5.71 -6.36 16.13
N ILE A 126 4.40 -6.44 16.32
CA ILE A 126 3.77 -6.23 17.63
C ILE A 126 4.22 -7.32 18.61
N GLU A 127 4.25 -8.56 18.15
CA GLU A 127 4.70 -9.69 18.95
C GLU A 127 6.15 -9.51 19.42
N LEU A 128 7.05 -9.12 18.49
CA LEU A 128 8.45 -8.88 18.82
C LEU A 128 8.61 -7.76 19.85
N GLU A 129 7.85 -6.68 19.71
CA GLU A 129 7.92 -5.57 20.65
C GLU A 129 7.41 -5.97 22.04
N GLY A 130 6.41 -6.83 22.09
CA GLY A 130 5.84 -7.30 23.35
C GLY A 130 6.72 -8.30 24.11
N GLN A 131 7.67 -8.92 23.42
CA GLN A 131 8.61 -9.88 24.04
C GLN A 131 9.77 -9.11 24.66
N LYS A 132 9.93 -9.17 25.93
CA LYS A 132 10.99 -8.46 26.63
C LYS A 132 12.15 -9.37 27.05
#